data_59addad453dd3fe15246665ee1bdf34f
#
_entry.id   59addad453dd3fe15246665ee1bdf34f
#
_cell.length_a   1.000
_cell.length_b   1.000
_cell.length_c   1.000
_cell.angle_alpha   90.00
_cell.angle_beta   90.00
_cell.angle_gamma   90.00
#
_symmetry.space_group_name_H-M   'P 1'
#
loop_
_entity.id
_entity.type
_entity.pdbx_description
1 polymer ?
#
loop_
_entity_poly.entity_id
_entity_poly.type
_entity_poly.pdbx_seq_one_letter_code
_entity_poly.pdbx_strand_id
1 'polypeptide(L)'
;MQDTGDGRTIKSVDVVCKLITELRDTDEVSVTELADVVDRSPGTVSTYLTTLKGHGFVVKSDDGYTLGPEFLTFGEYVRHNFPLYQAAKDEIDELVEVTGECAHLIIEHRGRIYTLYENFGTNAVGVEYHNRKRETPLNHIHCTAAGKSILAHLPERRAERILRERGLTRNTDQTITEFDRLLDELETVRNRGYSFADEEQLHGLRAVGAPVLTQTGTVVGAITVSGPTSRLRGDWFESELPERVMQAANIAELNLEAQDDWSLHR
;
A
#
# COMPACT_ATOMS: atom_id res chain seq x y z
N MET A 1 7.35 -16.76 -9.34
CA MET A 1 7.84 -17.97 -8.63
C MET A 1 7.06 -18.03 -7.34
N GLN A 2 6.17 -19.00 -7.19
CA GLN A 2 5.48 -19.22 -5.92
C GLN A 2 6.55 -19.53 -4.89
N ASP A 3 6.78 -18.61 -3.99
CA ASP A 3 7.34 -18.95 -2.69
C ASP A 3 6.17 -19.42 -1.79
N THR A 4 5.55 -20.51 -2.19
CA THR A 4 4.87 -21.39 -1.24
C THR A 4 6.01 -22.05 -0.51
N GLY A 5 6.48 -21.40 0.55
CA GLY A 5 7.52 -21.90 1.39
C GLY A 5 7.14 -23.30 1.91
N ASP A 6 7.57 -24.32 1.17
CA ASP A 6 7.67 -25.70 1.65
C ASP A 6 8.90 -25.82 2.58
N GLY A 7 9.25 -24.71 3.20
CA GLY A 7 10.28 -24.62 4.21
C GLY A 7 9.69 -24.91 5.60
N ARG A 8 10.40 -25.69 6.38
CA ARG A 8 10.10 -25.96 7.79
C ARG A 8 9.95 -24.62 8.54
N THR A 9 8.75 -24.26 8.97
CA THR A 9 8.48 -23.07 9.77
C THR A 9 8.75 -23.31 11.26
N ILE A 10 9.12 -22.26 11.96
CA ILE A 10 9.34 -22.29 13.42
C ILE A 10 8.05 -21.80 14.08
N LYS A 11 7.32 -22.72 14.72
CA LYS A 11 6.01 -22.44 15.34
C LYS A 11 6.02 -21.25 16.31
N SER A 12 7.10 -21.07 17.09
CA SER A 12 7.22 -19.95 18.02
C SER A 12 7.31 -18.60 17.31
N VAL A 13 8.00 -18.54 16.15
CA VAL A 13 8.06 -17.32 15.33
C VAL A 13 6.71 -17.02 14.68
N ASP A 14 5.98 -18.04 14.22
CA ASP A 14 4.62 -17.87 13.69
C ASP A 14 3.66 -17.29 14.76
N VAL A 15 3.75 -17.77 15.99
CA VAL A 15 2.99 -17.20 17.12
C VAL A 15 3.34 -15.73 17.33
N VAL A 16 4.62 -15.37 17.34
CA VAL A 16 5.06 -13.96 17.50
C VAL A 16 4.51 -13.10 16.38
N CYS A 17 4.57 -13.55 15.12
CA CYS A 17 4.02 -12.80 13.98
C CYS A 17 2.51 -12.55 14.14
N LYS A 18 1.75 -13.56 14.60
CA LYS A 18 0.31 -13.43 14.87
C LYS A 18 0.02 -12.43 15.99
N LEU A 19 0.78 -12.49 17.10
CA LEU A 19 0.64 -11.55 18.21
C LEU A 19 0.88 -10.10 17.77
N ILE A 20 1.96 -9.86 16.97
CA ILE A 20 2.26 -8.53 16.44
C ILE A 20 1.15 -8.04 15.51
N THR A 21 0.59 -8.93 14.68
CA THR A 21 -0.50 -8.58 13.78
C THR A 21 -1.76 -8.20 14.54
N GLU A 22 -2.13 -8.95 15.56
CA GLU A 22 -3.30 -8.67 16.41
C GLU A 22 -3.15 -7.33 17.15
N LEU A 23 -1.97 -7.10 17.74
CA LEU A 23 -1.65 -5.83 18.42
C LEU A 23 -1.65 -4.62 17.49
N ARG A 24 -1.48 -4.80 16.19
CA ARG A 24 -1.62 -3.74 15.19
C ARG A 24 -3.07 -3.43 14.88
N ASP A 25 -3.90 -4.46 14.81
CA ASP A 25 -5.29 -4.36 14.34
C ASP A 25 -6.27 -3.99 15.47
N THR A 26 -5.78 -3.96 16.73
CA THR A 26 -6.58 -3.67 17.93
C THR A 26 -5.82 -2.70 18.85
N ASP A 27 -6.51 -1.69 19.39
CA ASP A 27 -5.85 -0.62 20.15
C ASP A 27 -5.14 -1.13 21.43
N GLU A 28 -5.84 -1.87 22.28
CA GLU A 28 -5.27 -2.50 23.48
C GLU A 28 -5.85 -3.92 23.65
N VAL A 29 -4.99 -4.90 23.89
CA VAL A 29 -5.39 -6.31 23.93
C VAL A 29 -4.87 -6.97 25.20
N SER A 30 -5.73 -7.66 25.92
CA SER A 30 -5.35 -8.43 27.11
C SER A 30 -4.59 -9.72 26.74
N VAL A 31 -3.84 -10.26 27.73
CA VAL A 31 -3.15 -11.55 27.56
C VAL A 31 -4.12 -12.69 27.21
N THR A 32 -5.33 -12.65 27.75
CA THR A 32 -6.33 -13.70 27.54
C THR A 32 -6.86 -13.66 26.10
N GLU A 33 -7.20 -12.51 25.59
CA GLU A 33 -7.63 -12.33 24.19
C GLU A 33 -6.54 -12.77 23.21
N LEU A 34 -5.30 -12.33 23.44
CA LEU A 34 -4.15 -12.76 22.63
C LEU A 34 -3.91 -14.27 22.70
N ALA A 35 -4.17 -14.90 23.86
CA ALA A 35 -4.05 -16.34 24.03
C ALA A 35 -5.06 -17.10 23.16
N ASP A 36 -6.29 -16.61 23.09
CA ASP A 36 -7.34 -17.18 22.26
C ASP A 36 -7.00 -17.06 20.77
N VAL A 37 -6.50 -15.90 20.31
CA VAL A 37 -6.11 -15.66 18.91
C VAL A 37 -5.02 -16.63 18.45
N VAL A 38 -4.02 -16.90 19.28
CA VAL A 38 -2.89 -17.76 18.89
C VAL A 38 -3.04 -19.22 19.33
N ASP A 39 -4.16 -19.59 19.93
CA ASP A 39 -4.44 -20.95 20.48
C ASP A 39 -3.30 -21.43 21.38
N ARG A 40 -3.02 -20.65 22.45
CA ARG A 40 -2.01 -20.93 23.46
C ARG A 40 -2.49 -20.56 24.86
N SER A 41 -1.84 -21.13 25.87
CA SER A 41 -2.16 -20.74 27.26
C SER A 41 -1.75 -19.29 27.55
N PRO A 42 -2.47 -18.54 28.41
CA PRO A 42 -2.08 -17.20 28.84
C PRO A 42 -0.67 -17.11 29.38
N GLY A 43 -0.19 -18.13 30.10
CA GLY A 43 1.17 -18.18 30.62
C GLY A 43 2.22 -18.24 29.49
N THR A 44 1.93 -18.99 28.41
CA THR A 44 2.81 -19.04 27.22
C THR A 44 2.85 -17.69 26.51
N VAL A 45 1.69 -17.06 26.29
CA VAL A 45 1.60 -15.74 25.65
C VAL A 45 2.29 -14.67 26.48
N SER A 46 2.12 -14.69 27.81
CA SER A 46 2.85 -13.80 28.73
C SER A 46 4.38 -13.89 28.57
N THR A 47 4.91 -15.08 28.30
CA THR A 47 6.34 -15.27 28.05
C THR A 47 6.79 -14.60 26.74
N TYR A 48 6.01 -14.73 25.65
CA TYR A 48 6.28 -14.03 24.39
C TYR A 48 6.21 -12.51 24.54
N LEU A 49 5.16 -12.00 25.20
CA LEU A 49 4.98 -10.57 25.44
C LEU A 49 6.10 -9.99 26.33
N THR A 50 6.57 -10.75 27.32
CA THR A 50 7.72 -10.34 28.15
C THR A 50 8.98 -10.18 27.30
N THR A 51 9.23 -11.11 26.37
CA THR A 51 10.36 -11.04 25.45
C THR A 51 10.22 -9.85 24.50
N LEU A 52 9.07 -9.70 23.85
CA LEU A 52 8.80 -8.59 22.93
C LEU A 52 8.93 -7.23 23.63
N LYS A 53 8.43 -7.12 24.88
CA LYS A 53 8.58 -5.92 25.71
C LYS A 53 10.05 -5.63 26.00
N GLY A 54 10.85 -6.65 26.32
CA GLY A 54 12.28 -6.50 26.57
C GLY A 54 13.06 -5.94 25.36
N HIS A 55 12.55 -6.17 24.15
CA HIS A 55 13.11 -5.65 22.90
C HIS A 55 12.41 -4.36 22.39
N GLY A 56 11.46 -3.80 23.12
CA GLY A 56 10.77 -2.57 22.75
C GLY A 56 9.67 -2.72 21.67
N PHE A 57 9.37 -3.96 21.24
CA PHE A 57 8.32 -4.23 20.26
C PHE A 57 6.90 -4.14 20.82
N VAL A 58 6.74 -4.27 22.12
CA VAL A 58 5.46 -4.24 22.81
C VAL A 58 5.56 -3.39 24.07
N VAL A 59 4.52 -2.62 24.33
CA VAL A 59 4.35 -1.84 25.57
C VAL A 59 3.17 -2.42 26.34
N LYS A 60 3.30 -2.46 27.66
CA LYS A 60 2.21 -2.82 28.58
C LYS A 60 1.62 -1.56 29.18
N SER A 61 0.31 -1.40 29.07
CA SER A 61 -0.50 -0.40 29.75
C SER A 61 -1.26 -1.03 30.94
N ASP A 62 -2.10 -0.25 31.59
CA ASP A 62 -3.00 -0.75 32.65
C ASP A 62 -4.10 -1.64 32.08
N ASP A 63 -4.54 -1.37 30.85
CA ASP A 63 -5.66 -2.04 30.17
C ASP A 63 -5.22 -3.23 29.29
N GLY A 64 -3.94 -3.28 28.88
CA GLY A 64 -3.48 -4.36 28.03
C GLY A 64 -2.08 -4.19 27.45
N TYR A 65 -1.91 -4.63 26.22
CA TYR A 65 -0.67 -4.53 25.45
C TYR A 65 -0.93 -3.83 24.13
N THR A 66 0.04 -3.03 23.68
CA THR A 66 0.04 -2.35 22.39
C THR A 66 1.38 -2.54 21.70
N LEU A 67 1.48 -2.18 20.41
CA LEU A 67 2.77 -2.13 19.70
C LEU A 67 3.68 -1.09 20.32
N GLY A 68 4.97 -1.42 20.42
CA GLY A 68 6.01 -0.53 20.93
C GLY A 68 6.61 0.38 19.84
N PRO A 69 7.29 1.47 20.25
CA PRO A 69 7.85 2.46 19.31
C PRO A 69 9.00 1.93 18.44
N GLU A 70 9.56 0.77 18.74
CA GLU A 70 10.63 0.17 17.92
C GLU A 70 10.19 -0.05 16.48
N PHE A 71 8.91 -0.32 16.23
CA PHE A 71 8.37 -0.43 14.87
C PHE A 71 8.47 0.84 14.04
N LEU A 72 8.49 2.03 14.67
CA LEU A 72 8.71 3.30 13.95
C LEU A 72 10.12 3.34 13.35
N THR A 73 11.12 2.93 14.13
CA THR A 73 12.52 2.86 13.69
C THR A 73 12.69 1.91 12.50
N PHE A 74 12.09 0.71 12.59
CA PHE A 74 12.10 -0.24 11.48
C PHE A 74 11.34 0.27 10.26
N GLY A 75 10.18 0.89 10.45
CA GLY A 75 9.38 1.45 9.36
C GLY A 75 10.15 2.54 8.61
N GLU A 76 10.77 3.49 9.33
CA GLU A 76 11.60 4.54 8.73
C GLU A 76 12.82 3.96 8.02
N TYR A 77 13.51 3.00 8.62
CA TYR A 77 14.64 2.32 7.97
C TYR A 77 14.21 1.66 6.66
N VAL A 78 13.11 0.91 6.67
CA VAL A 78 12.57 0.25 5.46
C VAL A 78 12.24 1.29 4.40
N ARG A 79 11.52 2.36 4.76
CA ARG A 79 11.10 3.43 3.85
C ARG A 79 12.31 4.11 3.18
N HIS A 80 13.28 4.54 3.98
CA HIS A 80 14.47 5.24 3.47
C HIS A 80 15.37 4.37 2.59
N ASN A 81 15.36 3.05 2.78
CA ASN A 81 16.13 2.13 1.96
C ASN A 81 15.36 1.61 0.72
N PHE A 82 14.14 2.12 0.48
CA PHE A 82 13.44 1.87 -0.77
C PHE A 82 13.94 2.85 -1.85
N PRO A 83 14.61 2.39 -2.92
CA PRO A 83 15.09 3.29 -3.99
C PRO A 83 13.95 4.14 -4.58
N LEU A 84 12.77 3.55 -4.74
CA LEU A 84 11.58 4.24 -5.24
C LEU A 84 11.15 5.40 -4.33
N TYR A 85 11.32 5.30 -3.01
CA TYR A 85 11.02 6.41 -2.10
C TYR A 85 11.90 7.62 -2.38
N GLN A 86 13.20 7.40 -2.54
CA GLN A 86 14.15 8.48 -2.83
C GLN A 86 13.92 9.08 -4.23
N ALA A 87 13.49 8.26 -5.18
CA ALA A 87 13.26 8.68 -6.56
C ALA A 87 11.98 9.50 -6.75
N ALA A 88 10.95 9.24 -5.94
CA ALA A 88 9.59 9.75 -6.18
C ALA A 88 9.06 10.72 -5.12
N LYS A 89 9.75 10.87 -3.97
CA LYS A 89 9.22 11.68 -2.86
C LYS A 89 8.96 13.13 -3.27
N ASP A 90 9.89 13.76 -3.95
CA ASP A 90 9.78 15.16 -4.34
C ASP A 90 8.66 15.37 -5.37
N GLU A 91 8.45 14.40 -6.26
CA GLU A 91 7.34 14.40 -7.23
C GLU A 91 5.97 14.29 -6.55
N ILE A 92 5.87 13.53 -5.46
CA ILE A 92 4.65 13.48 -4.63
C ILE A 92 4.40 14.85 -3.99
N ASP A 93 5.43 15.49 -3.45
CA ASP A 93 5.31 16.79 -2.81
C ASP A 93 4.89 17.86 -3.84
N GLU A 94 5.46 17.85 -5.06
CA GLU A 94 5.07 18.75 -6.15
C GLU A 94 3.63 18.52 -6.61
N LEU A 95 3.20 17.26 -6.77
CA LEU A 95 1.81 16.94 -7.10
C LEU A 95 0.84 17.52 -6.07
N VAL A 96 1.16 17.44 -4.79
CA VAL A 96 0.35 18.01 -3.72
C VAL A 96 0.28 19.54 -3.82
N GLU A 97 1.40 20.21 -4.08
CA GLU A 97 1.44 21.67 -4.23
C GLU A 97 0.57 22.14 -5.41
N VAL A 98 0.66 21.45 -6.54
CA VAL A 98 -0.05 21.82 -7.77
C VAL A 98 -1.55 21.48 -7.70
N THR A 99 -1.90 20.36 -7.09
CA THR A 99 -3.31 19.89 -7.08
C THR A 99 -4.08 20.35 -5.85
N GLY A 100 -3.39 20.58 -4.73
CA GLY A 100 -3.99 20.82 -3.42
C GLY A 100 -4.65 19.58 -2.81
N GLU A 101 -4.54 18.42 -3.46
CA GLU A 101 -5.18 17.15 -3.07
C GLU A 101 -4.20 16.21 -2.36
N CYS A 102 -4.61 14.96 -2.12
CA CYS A 102 -3.72 13.94 -1.56
C CYS A 102 -2.94 13.24 -2.68
N ALA A 103 -1.62 13.14 -2.56
CA ALA A 103 -0.81 12.32 -3.46
C ALA A 103 -0.12 11.19 -2.70
N HIS A 104 0.03 10.04 -3.35
CA HIS A 104 0.53 8.82 -2.73
C HIS A 104 1.53 8.09 -3.62
N LEU A 105 2.57 7.56 -3.00
CA LEU A 105 3.48 6.58 -3.57
C LEU A 105 3.13 5.21 -3.01
N ILE A 106 2.73 4.30 -3.88
CA ILE A 106 2.20 2.99 -3.51
C ILE A 106 3.08 1.88 -4.08
N ILE A 107 3.32 0.85 -3.29
CA ILE A 107 3.99 -0.39 -3.74
C ILE A 107 3.08 -1.60 -3.54
N GLU A 108 3.33 -2.64 -4.31
CA GLU A 108 2.68 -3.95 -4.13
C GLU A 108 3.67 -4.95 -3.52
N HIS A 109 3.23 -5.67 -2.50
CA HIS A 109 3.94 -6.81 -1.96
C HIS A 109 2.97 -7.93 -1.57
N ARG A 110 3.16 -9.13 -2.12
CA ARG A 110 2.33 -10.33 -1.87
C ARG A 110 0.82 -10.11 -2.11
N GLY A 111 0.46 -9.37 -3.15
CA GLY A 111 -0.92 -9.08 -3.52
C GLY A 111 -1.62 -8.06 -2.62
N ARG A 112 -0.87 -7.30 -1.84
CA ARG A 112 -1.36 -6.18 -1.03
C ARG A 112 -0.65 -4.90 -1.45
N ILE A 113 -1.30 -3.78 -1.27
CA ILE A 113 -0.69 -2.47 -1.51
C ILE A 113 -0.33 -1.79 -0.19
N TYR A 114 0.83 -1.15 -0.20
CA TYR A 114 1.40 -0.42 0.92
C TYR A 114 1.66 1.01 0.51
N THR A 115 1.29 1.96 1.35
CA THR A 115 1.66 3.35 1.17
C THR A 115 3.11 3.55 1.62
N LEU A 116 4.00 3.75 0.65
CA LEU A 116 5.41 4.00 0.92
C LEU A 116 5.63 5.45 1.36
N TYR A 117 4.93 6.39 0.70
CA TYR A 117 4.89 7.81 1.04
C TYR A 117 3.54 8.41 0.65
N GLU A 118 3.13 9.42 1.36
CA GLU A 118 1.99 10.25 1.00
C GLU A 118 2.14 11.65 1.58
N ASN A 119 1.55 12.61 0.91
CA ASN A 119 1.46 13.98 1.36
C ASN A 119 0.05 14.54 1.09
N PHE A 120 -0.34 15.56 1.85
CA PHE A 120 -1.68 16.11 1.87
C PHE A 120 -1.65 17.60 1.55
N GLY A 121 -2.38 17.99 0.52
CA GLY A 121 -2.55 19.37 0.16
C GLY A 121 -3.51 20.13 1.09
N THR A 122 -3.57 21.44 0.91
CA THR A 122 -4.42 22.33 1.71
C THR A 122 -5.92 22.05 1.56
N ASN A 123 -6.30 21.40 0.46
CA ASN A 123 -7.68 21.03 0.15
C ASN A 123 -7.99 19.58 0.53
N ALA A 124 -7.00 18.83 1.03
CA ALA A 124 -7.16 17.41 1.33
C ALA A 124 -8.34 17.16 2.27
N VAL A 125 -9.17 16.18 1.92
CA VAL A 125 -10.29 15.73 2.76
C VAL A 125 -10.07 14.28 3.18
N GLY A 126 -10.62 13.91 4.33
CA GLY A 126 -10.52 12.54 4.81
C GLY A 126 -9.12 12.15 5.29
N VAL A 127 -8.34 13.09 5.80
CA VAL A 127 -6.97 12.83 6.32
C VAL A 127 -6.97 11.70 7.35
N GLU A 128 -7.97 11.63 8.25
CA GLU A 128 -8.13 10.51 9.18
C GLU A 128 -8.33 9.17 8.48
N TYR A 129 -9.09 9.15 7.39
CA TYR A 129 -9.30 7.94 6.58
C TYR A 129 -7.99 7.47 5.96
N HIS A 130 -7.18 8.39 5.43
CA HIS A 130 -5.87 8.08 4.90
C HIS A 130 -4.90 7.60 5.99
N ASN A 131 -4.87 8.26 7.14
CA ASN A 131 -4.04 7.84 8.29
C ASN A 131 -4.36 6.41 8.74
N ARG A 132 -5.64 6.05 8.89
CA ARG A 132 -6.05 4.68 9.24
C ARG A 132 -5.65 3.65 8.17
N LYS A 133 -5.58 4.03 6.90
CA LYS A 133 -5.12 3.14 5.82
C LYS A 133 -3.63 2.86 5.85
N ARG A 134 -2.80 3.74 6.42
CA ARG A 134 -1.38 3.46 6.60
C ARG A 134 -1.14 2.31 7.58
N GLU A 135 -2.02 2.15 8.55
CA GLU A 135 -1.89 1.17 9.62
C GLU A 135 -2.10 -0.26 9.11
N THR A 136 -2.86 -0.43 8.03
CA THR A 136 -3.13 -1.76 7.46
C THR A 136 -2.93 -1.78 5.94
N PRO A 137 -2.22 -2.78 5.40
CA PRO A 137 -2.10 -2.95 3.96
C PRO A 137 -3.47 -3.16 3.32
N LEU A 138 -3.75 -2.44 2.24
CA LEU A 138 -5.02 -2.60 1.53
C LEU A 138 -5.04 -3.95 0.77
N ASN A 139 -6.07 -4.74 1.06
CA ASN A 139 -6.32 -6.00 0.36
C ASN A 139 -7.06 -5.81 -0.97
N HIS A 140 -7.77 -4.69 -1.12
CA HIS A 140 -8.64 -4.41 -2.27
C HIS A 140 -7.86 -3.68 -3.38
N ILE A 141 -6.83 -4.35 -3.90
CA ILE A 141 -5.95 -3.80 -4.93
C ILE A 141 -6.70 -3.48 -6.23
N HIS A 142 -7.79 -4.19 -6.55
CA HIS A 142 -8.54 -4.09 -7.81
C HIS A 142 -9.36 -2.81 -7.96
N CYS A 143 -9.71 -2.13 -6.87
CA CYS A 143 -10.60 -0.95 -6.89
C CYS A 143 -9.89 0.37 -6.56
N THR A 144 -8.56 0.38 -6.56
CA THR A 144 -7.77 1.59 -6.38
C THR A 144 -7.01 1.96 -7.65
N ALA A 145 -6.81 3.25 -7.91
CA ALA A 145 -6.04 3.69 -9.07
C ALA A 145 -4.61 3.11 -9.03
N ALA A 146 -3.90 3.22 -7.89
CA ALA A 146 -2.57 2.59 -7.74
C ALA A 146 -2.59 1.09 -8.02
N GLY A 147 -3.56 0.39 -7.45
CA GLY A 147 -3.67 -1.05 -7.61
C GLY A 147 -3.91 -1.47 -9.05
N LYS A 148 -4.81 -0.80 -9.77
CA LYS A 148 -5.05 -1.05 -11.19
C LYS A 148 -3.82 -0.72 -12.05
N SER A 149 -3.13 0.40 -11.77
CA SER A 149 -1.88 0.72 -12.47
C SER A 149 -0.80 -0.36 -12.27
N ILE A 150 -0.64 -0.85 -11.06
CA ILE A 150 0.31 -1.93 -10.77
C ILE A 150 -0.12 -3.25 -11.43
N LEU A 151 -1.37 -3.68 -11.23
CA LEU A 151 -1.89 -4.93 -11.80
C LEU A 151 -1.79 -4.96 -13.33
N ALA A 152 -2.05 -3.84 -14.00
CA ALA A 152 -1.97 -3.72 -15.44
C ALA A 152 -0.55 -3.97 -15.98
N HIS A 153 0.50 -3.72 -15.20
CA HIS A 153 1.89 -3.86 -15.60
C HIS A 153 2.61 -5.06 -14.97
N LEU A 154 1.94 -5.82 -14.08
CA LEU A 154 2.43 -7.11 -13.63
C LEU A 154 2.35 -8.17 -14.75
N PRO A 155 3.21 -9.21 -14.72
CA PRO A 155 2.99 -10.39 -15.56
C PRO A 155 1.55 -10.91 -15.38
N GLU A 156 0.85 -11.15 -16.48
CA GLU A 156 -0.58 -11.50 -16.50
C GLU A 156 -0.94 -12.62 -15.51
N ARG A 157 -0.18 -13.72 -15.53
CA ARG A 157 -0.37 -14.84 -14.58
C ARG A 157 -0.23 -14.43 -13.12
N ARG A 158 0.60 -13.42 -12.82
CA ARG A 158 0.76 -12.91 -11.45
C ARG A 158 -0.43 -12.04 -11.06
N ALA A 159 -0.86 -11.16 -11.94
CA ALA A 159 -2.04 -10.31 -11.73
C ALA A 159 -3.29 -11.17 -11.49
N GLU A 160 -3.56 -12.15 -12.37
CA GLU A 160 -4.69 -13.07 -12.21
C GLU A 160 -4.63 -13.84 -10.88
N ARG A 161 -3.46 -14.36 -10.51
CA ARG A 161 -3.30 -15.07 -9.23
C ARG A 161 -3.65 -14.17 -8.05
N ILE A 162 -3.14 -12.93 -8.03
CA ILE A 162 -3.45 -11.95 -6.98
C ILE A 162 -4.96 -11.72 -6.90
N LEU A 163 -5.61 -11.49 -8.04
CA LEU A 163 -7.04 -11.24 -8.10
C LEU A 163 -7.87 -12.44 -7.62
N ARG A 164 -7.47 -13.66 -7.95
CA ARG A 164 -8.15 -14.90 -7.48
C ARG A 164 -7.94 -15.11 -5.97
N GLU A 165 -6.73 -14.87 -5.47
CA GLU A 165 -6.40 -15.06 -4.04
C GLU A 165 -7.04 -13.99 -3.15
N ARG A 166 -7.14 -12.74 -3.61
CA ARG A 166 -7.69 -11.62 -2.83
C ARG A 166 -9.19 -11.44 -3.00
N GLY A 167 -9.71 -11.93 -4.12
CA GLY A 167 -11.10 -11.71 -4.50
C GLY A 167 -11.36 -10.28 -4.98
N LEU A 168 -12.57 -10.06 -5.48
CA LEU A 168 -13.05 -8.76 -5.97
C LEU A 168 -14.18 -8.26 -5.07
N THR A 169 -13.83 -7.94 -3.82
CA THR A 169 -14.81 -7.48 -2.82
C THR A 169 -15.44 -6.16 -3.28
N ARG A 170 -16.77 -6.10 -3.22
CA ARG A 170 -17.53 -4.88 -3.53
C ARG A 170 -17.41 -3.88 -2.38
N ASN A 171 -16.87 -2.71 -2.63
CA ASN A 171 -16.81 -1.60 -1.68
C ASN A 171 -17.94 -0.60 -1.94
N THR A 172 -18.28 -0.38 -3.22
CA THR A 172 -19.37 0.50 -3.68
C THR A 172 -20.11 -0.18 -4.82
N ASP A 173 -21.16 0.45 -5.32
CA ASP A 173 -21.84 0.03 -6.53
C ASP A 173 -21.03 0.24 -7.81
N GLN A 174 -19.99 1.10 -7.76
CA GLN A 174 -19.07 1.34 -8.87
C GLN A 174 -17.89 0.35 -8.90
N THR A 175 -17.65 -0.41 -7.83
CA THR A 175 -16.55 -1.38 -7.78
C THR A 175 -16.71 -2.45 -8.86
N ILE A 176 -15.67 -2.65 -9.66
CA ILE A 176 -15.62 -3.75 -10.64
C ILE A 176 -15.44 -5.06 -9.88
N THR A 177 -16.45 -5.93 -9.94
CA THR A 177 -16.46 -7.24 -9.24
C THR A 177 -16.47 -8.42 -10.20
N GLU A 178 -16.53 -8.18 -11.50
CA GLU A 178 -16.49 -9.20 -12.55
C GLU A 178 -15.06 -9.32 -13.06
N PHE A 179 -14.55 -10.56 -13.05
CA PHE A 179 -13.14 -10.85 -13.35
C PHE A 179 -12.76 -10.41 -14.77
N ASP A 180 -13.56 -10.80 -15.76
CA ASP A 180 -13.28 -10.50 -17.17
C ASP A 180 -13.35 -8.99 -17.45
N ARG A 181 -14.35 -8.29 -16.89
CA ARG A 181 -14.46 -6.83 -16.97
C ARG A 181 -13.25 -6.12 -16.36
N LEU A 182 -12.71 -6.66 -15.26
CA LEU A 182 -11.50 -6.10 -14.66
C LEU A 182 -10.27 -6.32 -15.55
N LEU A 183 -10.14 -7.49 -16.20
CA LEU A 183 -9.05 -7.73 -17.13
C LEU A 183 -9.10 -6.78 -18.32
N ASP A 184 -10.27 -6.51 -18.90
CA ASP A 184 -10.48 -5.52 -19.97
C ASP A 184 -10.07 -4.11 -19.53
N GLU A 185 -10.45 -3.72 -18.28
CA GLU A 185 -10.01 -2.45 -17.70
C GLU A 185 -8.49 -2.39 -17.53
N LEU A 186 -7.85 -3.48 -17.06
CA LEU A 186 -6.39 -3.52 -16.90
C LEU A 186 -5.65 -3.45 -18.25
N GLU A 187 -6.21 -4.04 -19.30
CA GLU A 187 -5.68 -3.86 -20.67
C GLU A 187 -5.80 -2.40 -21.13
N THR A 188 -6.93 -1.78 -20.87
CA THR A 188 -7.15 -0.35 -21.16
C THR A 188 -6.15 0.52 -20.38
N VAL A 189 -5.93 0.25 -19.11
CA VAL A 189 -4.95 0.95 -18.25
C VAL A 189 -3.53 0.80 -18.83
N ARG A 190 -3.15 -0.41 -19.22
CA ARG A 190 -1.83 -0.68 -19.83
C ARG A 190 -1.60 0.13 -21.11
N ASN A 191 -2.62 0.21 -21.96
CA ASN A 191 -2.54 0.88 -23.25
C ASN A 191 -2.51 2.41 -23.12
N ARG A 192 -3.23 3.00 -22.15
CA ARG A 192 -3.26 4.46 -21.96
C ARG A 192 -2.19 4.98 -20.99
N GLY A 193 -1.56 4.10 -20.18
CA GLY A 193 -0.48 4.45 -19.25
C GLY A 193 -0.93 4.95 -17.88
N TYR A 194 -2.23 5.06 -17.63
CA TYR A 194 -2.77 5.50 -16.33
C TYR A 194 -4.12 4.82 -16.03
N SER A 195 -4.53 4.90 -14.79
CA SER A 195 -5.79 4.33 -14.31
C SER A 195 -6.65 5.37 -13.61
N PHE A 196 -7.95 5.17 -13.66
CA PHE A 196 -8.92 5.85 -12.82
C PHE A 196 -9.43 4.93 -11.71
N ALA A 197 -9.81 5.50 -10.57
CA ALA A 197 -10.74 4.90 -9.63
C ALA A 197 -11.87 5.92 -9.43
N ASP A 198 -13.02 5.69 -10.07
CA ASP A 198 -14.17 6.57 -9.99
C ASP A 198 -15.17 5.99 -8.99
N GLU A 199 -15.09 6.45 -7.76
CA GLU A 199 -15.92 5.99 -6.64
C GLU A 199 -15.88 4.48 -6.37
N GLU A 200 -14.92 3.75 -6.94
CA GLU A 200 -14.80 2.30 -6.79
C GLU A 200 -14.41 1.86 -5.38
N GLN A 201 -13.62 2.68 -4.68
CA GLN A 201 -13.13 2.39 -3.36
C GLN A 201 -14.01 2.95 -2.26
N LEU A 202 -14.51 4.17 -2.46
CA LEU A 202 -15.34 4.93 -1.54
C LEU A 202 -16.21 5.89 -2.35
N HIS A 203 -17.50 5.98 -2.02
CA HIS A 203 -18.39 6.98 -2.61
C HIS A 203 -17.87 8.41 -2.39
N GLY A 204 -17.97 9.23 -3.41
CA GLY A 204 -17.47 10.62 -3.37
C GLY A 204 -15.96 10.78 -3.52
N LEU A 205 -15.19 9.67 -3.69
CA LEU A 205 -13.74 9.69 -3.87
C LEU A 205 -13.38 9.27 -5.31
N ARG A 206 -12.56 10.08 -5.97
CA ARG A 206 -11.91 9.77 -7.25
C ARG A 206 -10.39 9.72 -7.09
N ALA A 207 -9.74 8.96 -7.93
CA ALA A 207 -8.30 8.94 -8.00
C ALA A 207 -7.82 8.68 -9.43
N VAL A 208 -6.65 9.22 -9.74
CA VAL A 208 -5.86 8.91 -10.93
C VAL A 208 -4.55 8.29 -10.48
N GLY A 209 -4.06 7.27 -11.19
CA GLY A 209 -2.80 6.62 -10.89
C GLY A 209 -1.99 6.30 -12.14
N ALA A 210 -0.67 6.42 -12.06
CA ALA A 210 0.25 5.95 -13.09
C ALA A 210 1.26 4.97 -12.49
N PRO A 211 1.68 3.93 -13.23
CA PRO A 211 2.71 3.02 -12.79
C PRO A 211 4.07 3.73 -12.76
N VAL A 212 4.98 3.27 -11.93
CA VAL A 212 6.41 3.57 -12.02
C VAL A 212 7.11 2.30 -12.48
N LEU A 213 7.77 2.37 -13.63
CA LEU A 213 8.40 1.24 -14.29
C LEU A 213 9.93 1.37 -14.27
N THR A 214 10.62 0.25 -14.29
CA THR A 214 12.06 0.22 -14.59
C THR A 214 12.28 0.27 -16.10
N GLN A 215 13.52 0.50 -16.58
CA GLN A 215 13.89 0.42 -18.01
C GLN A 215 13.49 -0.90 -18.67
N THR A 216 13.41 -1.98 -17.91
CA THR A 216 12.99 -3.29 -18.42
C THR A 216 11.46 -3.45 -18.46
N GLY A 217 10.69 -2.40 -18.11
CA GLY A 217 9.24 -2.43 -18.05
C GLY A 217 8.67 -3.17 -16.84
N THR A 218 9.48 -3.41 -15.82
CA THR A 218 9.01 -4.02 -14.57
C THR A 218 8.38 -2.96 -13.68
N VAL A 219 7.13 -3.16 -13.26
CA VAL A 219 6.46 -2.25 -12.33
C VAL A 219 7.04 -2.38 -10.92
N VAL A 220 7.45 -1.25 -10.34
CA VAL A 220 8.01 -1.16 -8.99
C VAL A 220 7.09 -0.44 -8.01
N GLY A 221 6.09 0.27 -8.52
CA GLY A 221 5.07 0.96 -7.73
C GLY A 221 4.13 1.77 -8.59
N ALA A 222 3.38 2.67 -7.98
CA ALA A 222 2.52 3.64 -8.66
C ALA A 222 2.46 4.95 -7.89
N ILE A 223 2.32 6.04 -8.61
CA ILE A 223 2.01 7.38 -8.09
C ILE A 223 0.53 7.63 -8.31
N THR A 224 -0.16 8.21 -7.31
CA THR A 224 -1.58 8.54 -7.44
C THR A 224 -1.91 9.88 -6.81
N VAL A 225 -2.93 10.53 -7.36
CA VAL A 225 -3.62 11.67 -6.73
C VAL A 225 -5.06 11.27 -6.49
N SER A 226 -5.57 11.55 -5.30
CA SER A 226 -6.96 11.28 -4.90
C SER A 226 -7.61 12.50 -4.27
N GLY A 227 -8.90 12.68 -4.55
CA GLY A 227 -9.69 13.79 -4.04
C GLY A 227 -11.18 13.57 -4.23
N PRO A 228 -12.04 14.48 -3.72
CA PRO A 228 -13.47 14.35 -3.82
C PRO A 228 -13.97 14.56 -5.26
N THR A 229 -15.06 13.87 -5.62
CA THR A 229 -15.71 13.97 -6.93
C THR A 229 -16.15 15.41 -7.28
N SER A 230 -16.38 16.23 -6.28
CA SER A 230 -16.75 17.64 -6.48
C SER A 230 -15.64 18.49 -7.08
N ARG A 231 -14.38 18.10 -6.90
CA ARG A 231 -13.19 18.79 -7.43
C ARG A 231 -12.53 18.01 -8.57
N LEU A 232 -12.42 16.69 -8.44
CA LEU A 232 -11.90 15.82 -9.52
C LEU A 232 -13.02 15.52 -10.51
N ARG A 233 -13.23 16.42 -11.50
CA ARG A 233 -14.32 16.32 -12.50
C ARG A 233 -13.98 17.03 -13.79
N GLY A 234 -14.69 16.67 -14.89
CA GLY A 234 -14.54 17.25 -16.22
C GLY A 234 -13.11 17.12 -16.73
N ASP A 235 -12.67 18.05 -17.56
CA ASP A 235 -11.36 18.03 -18.23
C ASP A 235 -10.20 17.89 -17.25
N TRP A 236 -10.33 18.47 -16.05
CA TRP A 236 -9.32 18.32 -14.99
C TRP A 236 -9.12 16.85 -14.62
N PHE A 237 -10.17 16.10 -14.37
CA PHE A 237 -10.08 14.70 -13.99
C PHE A 237 -9.78 13.79 -15.18
N GLU A 238 -10.35 14.08 -16.35
CA GLU A 238 -10.31 13.19 -17.51
C GLU A 238 -9.00 13.32 -18.33
N SER A 239 -8.36 14.49 -18.28
CA SER A 239 -7.19 14.80 -19.13
C SER A 239 -6.02 15.40 -18.37
N GLU A 240 -6.19 16.52 -17.66
CA GLU A 240 -5.08 17.29 -17.10
C GLU A 240 -4.40 16.57 -15.93
N LEU A 241 -5.18 16.03 -15.00
CA LEU A 241 -4.63 15.30 -13.85
C LEU A 241 -3.90 14.02 -14.25
N PRO A 242 -4.42 13.18 -15.19
CA PRO A 242 -3.66 12.06 -15.74
C PRO A 242 -2.29 12.45 -16.30
N GLU A 243 -2.21 13.53 -17.08
CA GLU A 243 -0.94 14.01 -17.63
C GLU A 243 0.07 14.35 -16.54
N ARG A 244 -0.36 15.04 -15.48
CA ARG A 244 0.51 15.40 -14.35
C ARG A 244 0.99 14.19 -13.57
N VAL A 245 0.10 13.24 -13.31
CA VAL A 245 0.44 12.00 -12.58
C VAL A 245 1.41 11.14 -13.39
N MET A 246 1.20 11.03 -14.72
CA MET A 246 2.14 10.35 -15.61
C MET A 246 3.48 11.06 -15.67
N GLN A 247 3.50 12.40 -15.73
CA GLN A 247 4.75 13.16 -15.72
C GLN A 247 5.56 12.89 -14.44
N ALA A 248 4.92 12.94 -13.27
CA ALA A 248 5.57 12.63 -11.99
C ALA A 248 6.10 11.18 -11.96
N ALA A 249 5.35 10.22 -12.51
CA ALA A 249 5.81 8.84 -12.62
C ALA A 249 7.04 8.71 -13.52
N ASN A 250 7.04 9.37 -14.69
CA ASN A 250 8.18 9.37 -15.62
C ASN A 250 9.43 10.00 -14.99
N ILE A 251 9.30 11.08 -14.22
CA ILE A 251 10.43 11.70 -13.52
C ILE A 251 10.96 10.75 -12.43
N ALA A 252 10.08 10.12 -11.69
CA ALA A 252 10.47 9.11 -10.70
C ALA A 252 11.22 7.92 -11.33
N GLU A 253 10.82 7.47 -12.54
CA GLU A 253 11.53 6.45 -13.31
C GLU A 253 12.96 6.89 -13.66
N LEU A 254 13.12 8.10 -14.19
CA LEU A 254 14.44 8.67 -14.52
C LEU A 254 15.33 8.81 -13.27
N ASN A 255 14.76 9.26 -12.15
CA ASN A 255 15.49 9.36 -10.89
C ASN A 255 15.92 7.99 -10.35
N LEU A 256 15.08 6.97 -10.53
CA LEU A 256 15.38 5.59 -10.13
C LEU A 256 16.56 5.03 -10.95
N GLU A 257 16.57 5.25 -12.27
CA GLU A 257 17.65 4.86 -13.16
C GLU A 257 18.98 5.52 -12.78
N ALA A 258 18.95 6.83 -12.49
CA ALA A 258 20.14 7.56 -12.08
C ALA A 258 20.76 7.02 -10.77
N GLN A 259 19.94 6.46 -9.87
CA GLN A 259 20.43 5.83 -8.63
C GLN A 259 21.10 4.48 -8.90
N ASP A 260 20.60 3.68 -9.83
CA ASP A 260 21.18 2.38 -10.20
C ASP A 260 22.54 2.55 -10.87
N ASP A 261 22.70 3.54 -11.75
CA ASP A 261 23.98 3.89 -12.36
C ASP A 261 25.05 4.31 -11.31
N TRP A 262 24.64 5.02 -10.25
CA TRP A 262 25.53 5.40 -9.14
C TRP A 262 25.95 4.21 -8.27
N SER A 263 25.09 3.20 -8.13
CA SER A 263 25.40 1.99 -7.34
C SER A 263 26.42 1.08 -8.02
N LEU A 264 26.49 1.10 -9.36
CA LEU A 264 27.45 0.33 -10.14
C LEU A 264 28.89 0.92 -10.10
N HIS A 265 29.05 2.16 -9.63
CA HIS A 265 30.35 2.85 -9.54
C HIS A 265 30.92 2.90 -8.10
N ARG A 266 30.35 2.17 -7.14
CA ARG A 266 30.87 1.96 -5.79
C ARG A 266 31.29 0.51 -5.60
#